data_df6fd55c6902c1d4c0a965e17c353efb
#
_entry.id   df6fd55c6902c1d4c0a965e17c353efb
#
_cell.length_a   1.000
_cell.length_b   1.000
_cell.length_c   1.000
_cell.angle_alpha   90.00
_cell.angle_beta   90.00
_cell.angle_gamma   90.00
#
_symmetry.space_group_name_H-M   'P 1'
#
loop_
_entity.id
_entity.type
_entity.pdbx_description
1 polymer ?
#
loop_
_entity_poly.entity_id
_entity_poly.type
_entity_poly.pdbx_seq_one_letter_code
_entity_poly.pdbx_strand_id
1 'polypeptide(L)'
;MAFHEKQVPANASVGQKLMAWVDSRFPLSATIEGHLTKYYAPKNFNFWYFFGSLAILALALQIITGIFLVMHYKPDAEKAFQSVEYIMREVPWGWLVRYMHSTGASMFFVVVYLHMFRGLIYGSYRKPRELVWIFGCAIFLCLMAEAFIDRKSTR
;
A
#
# COMPACT_ATOMS: atom_id res chain seq x y z
N MET A 1 -5.68 -11.15 27.97
CA MET A 1 -4.31 -11.49 27.51
C MET A 1 -3.35 -10.54 28.19
N ALA A 2 -2.52 -11.02 29.11
CA ALA A 2 -1.55 -10.18 29.80
C ALA A 2 -0.43 -9.82 28.82
N PHE A 3 -0.21 -8.54 28.60
CA PHE A 3 0.92 -8.04 27.82
C PHE A 3 2.21 -8.37 28.60
N HIS A 4 3.00 -9.32 28.11
CA HIS A 4 4.33 -9.56 28.62
C HIS A 4 5.20 -8.35 28.26
N GLU A 5 5.43 -7.50 29.25
CA GLU A 5 6.39 -6.40 29.16
C GLU A 5 7.79 -7.03 28.95
N LYS A 6 8.30 -6.98 27.72
CA LYS A 6 9.68 -7.41 27.44
C LYS A 6 10.61 -6.47 28.18
N GLN A 7 11.24 -6.96 29.25
CA GLN A 7 12.25 -6.21 30.01
C GLN A 7 13.40 -5.84 29.07
N VAL A 8 13.59 -4.54 28.91
CA VAL A 8 14.66 -3.99 28.05
C VAL A 8 15.95 -4.02 28.89
N PRO A 9 17.04 -4.69 28.43
CA PRO A 9 18.29 -4.74 29.18
C PRO A 9 18.86 -3.33 29.39
N ALA A 10 19.53 -3.13 30.54
CA ALA A 10 20.03 -1.81 30.95
C ALA A 10 20.99 -1.15 29.92
N ASN A 11 21.72 -1.97 29.15
CA ASN A 11 22.67 -1.56 28.11
C ASN A 11 22.06 -1.57 26.69
N ALA A 12 20.72 -1.56 26.58
CA ALA A 12 20.06 -1.53 25.27
C ALA A 12 20.36 -0.23 24.51
N SER A 13 20.55 -0.36 23.21
CA SER A 13 20.73 0.80 22.32
C SER A 13 19.48 1.68 22.28
N VAL A 14 19.64 2.95 21.87
CA VAL A 14 18.51 3.90 21.74
C VAL A 14 17.40 3.34 20.86
N GLY A 15 17.77 2.67 19.75
CA GLY A 15 16.81 2.03 18.85
C GLY A 15 16.00 0.91 19.50
N GLN A 16 16.65 0.08 20.34
CA GLN A 16 15.98 -0.98 21.08
C GLN A 16 15.02 -0.43 22.14
N LYS A 17 15.39 0.65 22.81
CA LYS A 17 14.52 1.34 23.78
C LYS A 17 13.30 1.96 23.09
N LEU A 18 13.51 2.59 21.93
CA LEU A 18 12.42 3.16 21.12
C LEU A 18 11.47 2.06 20.64
N MET A 19 12.00 0.96 20.12
CA MET A 19 11.19 -0.16 19.66
C MET A 19 10.40 -0.80 20.79
N ALA A 20 10.99 -0.99 21.95
CA ALA A 20 10.29 -1.49 23.12
C ALA A 20 9.19 -0.52 23.60
N TRP A 21 9.42 0.78 23.51
CA TRP A 21 8.42 1.80 23.82
C TRP A 21 7.24 1.75 22.84
N VAL A 22 7.50 1.58 21.54
CA VAL A 22 6.46 1.40 20.50
C VAL A 22 5.69 0.11 20.77
N ASP A 23 6.38 -1.02 20.97
CA ASP A 23 5.77 -2.33 21.20
C ASP A 23 4.90 -2.38 22.44
N SER A 24 5.22 -1.59 23.48
CA SER A 24 4.40 -1.51 24.69
C SER A 24 3.03 -0.85 24.47
N ARG A 25 2.87 -0.06 23.39
CA ARG A 25 1.64 0.65 23.02
C ARG A 25 0.93 0.03 21.83
N PHE A 26 1.69 -0.41 20.88
CA PHE A 26 1.24 -1.09 19.68
C PHE A 26 2.21 -2.22 19.36
N PRO A 27 1.81 -3.51 19.46
CA PRO A 27 2.70 -4.66 19.33
C PRO A 27 3.18 -4.85 17.88
N LEU A 28 3.96 -3.87 17.40
CA LEU A 28 4.42 -3.79 16.03
C LEU A 28 5.33 -4.95 15.67
N SER A 29 6.31 -5.27 16.55
CA SER A 29 7.24 -6.37 16.32
C SER A 29 6.54 -7.72 16.25
N ALA A 30 5.59 -7.98 17.14
CA ALA A 30 4.81 -9.22 17.14
C ALA A 30 3.91 -9.33 15.90
N THR A 31 3.35 -8.20 15.45
CA THR A 31 2.51 -8.15 14.25
C THR A 31 3.33 -8.43 13.00
N ILE A 32 4.50 -7.79 12.86
CA ILE A 32 5.42 -8.01 11.73
C ILE A 32 5.91 -9.46 11.74
N GLU A 33 6.37 -9.95 12.90
CA GLU A 33 6.86 -11.32 13.03
C GLU A 33 5.78 -12.35 12.67
N GLY A 34 4.55 -12.15 13.13
CA GLY A 34 3.43 -13.05 12.84
C GLY A 34 3.00 -13.05 11.37
N HIS A 35 3.13 -11.92 10.67
CA HIS A 35 2.66 -11.79 9.29
C HIS A 35 3.76 -12.02 8.24
N LEU A 36 5.03 -11.78 8.56
CA LEU A 36 6.14 -11.90 7.62
C LEU A 36 7.01 -13.13 7.86
N THR A 37 7.41 -13.38 9.12
CA THR A 37 8.39 -14.44 9.41
C THR A 37 7.77 -15.77 9.86
N LYS A 38 6.65 -15.70 10.60
CA LYS A 38 5.94 -16.88 11.13
C LYS A 38 4.63 -17.18 10.36
N TYR A 39 4.47 -16.57 9.19
CA TYR A 39 3.28 -16.83 8.38
C TYR A 39 3.32 -18.24 7.78
N TYR A 40 2.38 -19.08 8.21
CA TYR A 40 2.19 -20.40 7.62
C TYR A 40 1.32 -20.28 6.37
N ALA A 41 1.91 -20.57 5.22
CA ALA A 41 1.16 -20.67 3.98
C ALA A 41 0.15 -21.83 4.07
N PRO A 42 -1.12 -21.63 3.67
CA PRO A 42 -2.11 -22.72 3.65
C PRO A 42 -1.65 -23.84 2.73
N LYS A 43 -2.00 -25.09 3.05
CA LYS A 43 -1.66 -26.27 2.21
C LYS A 43 -2.18 -26.15 0.77
N ASN A 44 -3.27 -25.42 0.56
CA ASN A 44 -3.88 -25.15 -0.74
C ASN A 44 -3.43 -23.80 -1.33
N PHE A 45 -2.16 -23.42 -1.08
CA PHE A 45 -1.61 -22.19 -1.60
C PHE A 45 -1.56 -22.25 -3.13
N ASN A 46 -2.25 -21.33 -3.80
CA ASN A 46 -2.33 -21.25 -5.24
C ASN A 46 -2.11 -19.80 -5.72
N PHE A 47 -2.09 -19.61 -7.02
CA PHE A 47 -1.88 -18.32 -7.68
C PHE A 47 -2.77 -17.19 -7.14
N TRP A 48 -4.01 -17.46 -6.73
CA TRP A 48 -4.93 -16.45 -6.21
C TRP A 48 -4.48 -15.78 -4.90
N TYR A 49 -3.61 -16.43 -4.14
CA TYR A 49 -3.09 -15.84 -2.90
C TYR A 49 -2.07 -14.71 -3.14
N PHE A 50 -1.42 -14.71 -4.31
CA PHE A 50 -0.42 -13.68 -4.62
C PHE A 50 -1.02 -12.29 -4.87
N PHE A 51 -2.30 -12.18 -5.21
CA PHE A 51 -2.91 -10.87 -5.49
C PHE A 51 -2.93 -9.93 -4.29
N GLY A 52 -2.98 -10.45 -3.06
CA GLY A 52 -2.88 -9.61 -1.86
C GLY A 52 -1.49 -8.99 -1.69
N SER A 53 -0.43 -9.78 -1.80
CA SER A 53 0.96 -9.27 -1.71
C SER A 53 1.32 -8.39 -2.91
N LEU A 54 0.83 -8.74 -4.10
CA LEU A 54 1.02 -7.92 -5.30
C LEU A 54 0.31 -6.56 -5.19
N ALA A 55 -0.88 -6.50 -4.56
CA ALA A 55 -1.58 -5.25 -4.30
C ALA A 55 -0.77 -4.34 -3.36
N ILE A 56 -0.17 -4.90 -2.30
CA ILE A 56 0.70 -4.14 -1.38
C ILE A 56 1.94 -3.63 -2.11
N LEU A 57 2.57 -4.44 -2.94
CA LEU A 57 3.73 -4.04 -3.74
C LEU A 57 3.37 -2.92 -4.72
N ALA A 58 2.24 -3.06 -5.43
CA ALA A 58 1.76 -2.04 -6.36
C ALA A 58 1.43 -0.73 -5.63
N LEU A 59 0.79 -0.81 -4.44
CA LEU A 59 0.51 0.36 -3.61
C LEU A 59 1.80 1.07 -3.19
N ALA A 60 2.81 0.33 -2.71
CA ALA A 60 4.10 0.90 -2.34
C ALA A 60 4.77 1.61 -3.51
N LEU A 61 4.73 1.00 -4.70
CA LEU A 61 5.22 1.61 -5.93
C LEU A 61 4.48 2.91 -6.26
N GLN A 62 3.15 2.92 -6.15
CA GLN A 62 2.33 4.11 -6.38
C GLN A 62 2.66 5.24 -5.40
N ILE A 63 2.83 4.94 -4.12
CA ILE A 63 3.21 5.94 -3.10
C ILE A 63 4.57 6.53 -3.42
N ILE A 64 5.60 5.71 -3.67
CA ILE A 64 6.97 6.18 -3.92
C ILE A 64 7.02 7.04 -5.20
N THR A 65 6.45 6.55 -6.28
CA THR A 65 6.41 7.28 -7.56
C THR A 65 5.55 8.54 -7.47
N GLY A 66 4.44 8.50 -6.74
CA GLY A 66 3.57 9.64 -6.51
C GLY A 66 4.24 10.76 -5.72
N ILE A 67 4.97 10.43 -4.64
CA ILE A 67 5.75 11.42 -3.88
C ILE A 67 6.76 12.10 -4.78
N PHE A 68 7.50 11.34 -5.61
CA PHE A 68 8.46 11.92 -6.54
C PHE A 68 7.79 12.85 -7.55
N LEU A 69 6.66 12.47 -8.12
CA LEU A 69 5.94 13.28 -9.09
C LEU A 69 5.37 14.55 -8.48
N VAL A 70 4.80 14.49 -7.26
CA VAL A 70 4.21 15.68 -6.62
C VAL A 70 5.25 16.73 -6.24
N MET A 71 6.51 16.34 -6.04
CA MET A 71 7.60 17.29 -5.80
C MET A 71 7.89 18.19 -7.01
N HIS A 72 7.54 17.76 -8.21
CA HIS A 72 7.82 18.49 -9.45
C HIS A 72 6.56 19.02 -10.14
N TYR A 73 5.40 18.43 -9.84
CA TYR A 73 4.12 18.80 -10.45
C TYR A 73 3.55 20.08 -9.84
N LYS A 74 3.08 20.99 -10.69
CA LYS A 74 2.41 22.23 -10.26
C LYS A 74 0.91 22.14 -10.60
N PRO A 75 0.01 22.03 -9.60
CA PRO A 75 -1.43 21.93 -9.84
C PRO A 75 -2.05 23.30 -10.12
N ASP A 76 -1.69 23.88 -11.24
CA ASP A 76 -2.14 25.19 -11.71
C ASP A 76 -2.64 25.05 -13.15
N ALA A 77 -3.78 25.68 -13.49
CA ALA A 77 -4.42 25.52 -14.80
C ALA A 77 -3.51 25.90 -15.99
N GLU A 78 -2.61 26.86 -15.80
CA GLU A 78 -1.70 27.33 -16.84
C GLU A 78 -0.36 26.56 -16.83
N LYS A 79 0.08 26.12 -15.66
CA LYS A 79 1.41 25.52 -15.43
C LYS A 79 1.42 24.00 -15.36
N ALA A 80 0.26 23.37 -15.20
CA ALA A 80 0.17 21.91 -15.05
C ALA A 80 0.80 21.17 -16.22
N PHE A 81 0.44 21.55 -17.45
CA PHE A 81 1.00 20.92 -18.65
C PHE A 81 2.51 21.11 -18.76
N GLN A 82 3.00 22.34 -18.54
CA GLN A 82 4.44 22.65 -18.59
C GLN A 82 5.23 21.89 -17.53
N SER A 83 4.67 21.71 -16.31
CA SER A 83 5.31 20.95 -15.25
C SER A 83 5.40 19.46 -15.58
N VAL A 84 4.41 18.89 -16.26
CA VAL A 84 4.45 17.51 -16.76
C VAL A 84 5.51 17.36 -17.86
N GLU A 85 5.58 18.32 -18.78
CA GLU A 85 6.59 18.33 -19.83
C GLU A 85 8.00 18.45 -19.26
N TYR A 86 8.19 19.30 -18.27
CA TYR A 86 9.43 19.43 -17.50
C TYR A 86 9.84 18.09 -16.85
N ILE A 87 8.92 17.40 -16.17
CA ILE A 87 9.19 16.07 -15.60
C ILE A 87 9.64 15.09 -16.68
N MET A 88 9.01 15.13 -17.84
CA MET A 88 9.28 14.16 -18.91
C MET A 88 10.64 14.40 -19.62
N ARG A 89 11.10 15.64 -19.69
CA ARG A 89 12.26 16.02 -20.53
C ARG A 89 13.49 16.41 -19.72
N GLU A 90 13.31 17.17 -18.66
CA GLU A 90 14.42 17.80 -17.92
C GLU A 90 14.79 17.04 -16.66
N VAL A 91 13.84 16.36 -16.00
CA VAL A 91 14.13 15.62 -14.79
C VAL A 91 14.77 14.26 -15.10
N PRO A 92 15.96 13.96 -14.57
CA PRO A 92 16.58 12.64 -14.75
C PRO A 92 15.63 11.52 -14.32
N TRP A 93 15.37 10.55 -15.20
CA TRP A 93 14.45 9.43 -15.00
C TRP A 93 12.97 9.82 -14.80
N GLY A 94 12.61 11.10 -14.94
CA GLY A 94 11.25 11.59 -14.74
C GLY A 94 10.22 10.93 -15.65
N TRP A 95 10.56 10.69 -16.92
CA TRP A 95 9.72 9.94 -17.85
C TRP A 95 9.42 8.52 -17.38
N LEU A 96 10.43 7.82 -16.80
CA LEU A 96 10.27 6.46 -16.30
C LEU A 96 9.34 6.44 -15.11
N VAL A 97 9.56 7.31 -14.12
CA VAL A 97 8.72 7.43 -12.92
C VAL A 97 7.28 7.75 -13.28
N ARG A 98 7.07 8.66 -14.24
CA ARG A 98 5.72 9.01 -14.71
C ARG A 98 5.02 7.83 -15.39
N TYR A 99 5.70 7.11 -16.26
CA TYR A 99 5.11 5.93 -16.90
C TYR A 99 4.86 4.79 -15.90
N MET A 100 5.78 4.56 -14.97
CA MET A 100 5.57 3.59 -13.89
C MET A 100 4.34 3.95 -13.04
N HIS A 101 4.15 5.24 -12.74
CA HIS A 101 3.00 5.69 -11.96
C HIS A 101 1.68 5.49 -12.71
N SER A 102 1.59 5.94 -13.95
CA SER A 102 0.37 5.86 -14.76
C SER A 102 -0.01 4.43 -15.12
N THR A 103 0.95 3.61 -15.55
CA THR A 103 0.72 2.19 -15.87
C THR A 103 0.50 1.37 -14.60
N GLY A 104 1.26 1.69 -13.55
CA GLY A 104 1.13 1.05 -12.24
C GLY A 104 -0.25 1.30 -11.60
N ALA A 105 -0.86 2.46 -11.81
CA ALA A 105 -2.22 2.73 -11.37
C ALA A 105 -3.22 1.78 -12.03
N SER A 106 -3.14 1.59 -13.34
CA SER A 106 -3.99 0.64 -14.05
C SER A 106 -3.78 -0.80 -13.59
N MET A 107 -2.52 -1.20 -13.40
CA MET A 107 -2.16 -2.52 -12.87
C MET A 107 -2.71 -2.71 -11.46
N PHE A 108 -2.64 -1.69 -10.60
CA PHE A 108 -3.15 -1.74 -9.24
C PHE A 108 -4.64 -2.04 -9.20
N PHE A 109 -5.45 -1.38 -10.04
CA PHE A 109 -6.88 -1.69 -10.14
C PHE A 109 -7.14 -3.13 -10.57
N VAL A 110 -6.44 -3.64 -11.58
CA VAL A 110 -6.58 -5.04 -12.02
C VAL A 110 -6.27 -5.99 -10.88
N VAL A 111 -5.18 -5.76 -10.16
CA VAL A 111 -4.75 -6.60 -9.03
C VAL A 111 -5.77 -6.56 -7.89
N VAL A 112 -6.32 -5.38 -7.57
CA VAL A 112 -7.34 -5.22 -6.52
C VAL A 112 -8.64 -5.94 -6.91
N TYR A 113 -9.07 -5.87 -8.18
CA TYR A 113 -10.22 -6.64 -8.66
C TYR A 113 -10.02 -8.14 -8.47
N LEU A 114 -8.86 -8.66 -8.87
CA LEU A 114 -8.55 -10.09 -8.71
C LEU A 114 -8.44 -10.49 -7.23
N HIS A 115 -7.92 -9.60 -6.38
CA HIS A 115 -7.91 -9.79 -4.93
C HIS A 115 -9.33 -9.86 -4.34
N MET A 116 -10.25 -9.00 -4.78
CA MET A 116 -11.66 -9.03 -4.38
C MET A 116 -12.35 -10.30 -4.88
N PHE A 117 -12.15 -10.68 -6.15
CA PHE A 117 -12.70 -11.92 -6.70
C PHE A 117 -12.26 -13.15 -5.92
N ARG A 118 -11.00 -13.18 -5.52
CA ARG A 118 -10.50 -14.25 -4.63
C ARG A 118 -11.27 -14.28 -3.32
N GLY A 119 -11.53 -13.12 -2.71
CA GLY A 119 -12.33 -13.01 -1.49
C GLY A 119 -13.75 -13.56 -1.65
N LEU A 120 -14.38 -13.33 -2.80
CA LEU A 120 -15.71 -13.84 -3.13
C LEU A 120 -15.70 -15.36 -3.38
N ILE A 121 -14.79 -15.85 -4.21
CA ILE A 121 -14.69 -17.28 -4.57
C ILE A 121 -14.44 -18.14 -3.33
N TYR A 122 -13.53 -17.72 -2.46
CA TYR A 122 -13.16 -18.45 -1.24
C TYR A 122 -14.09 -18.17 -0.04
N GLY A 123 -15.09 -17.30 -0.19
CA GLY A 123 -16.00 -16.96 0.89
C GLY A 123 -15.33 -16.24 2.06
N SER A 124 -14.23 -15.52 1.80
CA SER A 124 -13.44 -14.81 2.82
C SER A 124 -14.18 -13.67 3.50
N TYR A 125 -15.35 -13.29 3.00
CA TYR A 125 -16.25 -12.27 3.57
C TYR A 125 -17.11 -12.81 4.73
N ARG A 126 -17.08 -14.12 5.00
CA ARG A 126 -17.88 -14.75 6.06
C ARG A 126 -17.19 -14.64 7.42
N LYS A 127 -17.99 -14.88 8.48
CA LYS A 127 -17.49 -14.91 9.88
C LYS A 127 -16.21 -15.73 10.03
N PRO A 128 -15.22 -15.21 10.76
CA PRO A 128 -15.17 -13.97 11.56
C PRO A 128 -14.52 -12.77 10.83
N ARG A 129 -14.55 -12.71 9.49
CA ARG A 129 -13.77 -11.75 8.66
C ARG A 129 -14.63 -10.68 7.97
N GLU A 130 -15.86 -10.49 8.40
CA GLU A 130 -16.80 -9.54 7.78
C GLU A 130 -16.27 -8.11 7.81
N LEU A 131 -15.70 -7.68 8.95
CA LEU A 131 -15.16 -6.33 9.08
C LEU A 131 -13.99 -6.08 8.13
N VAL A 132 -13.11 -7.05 7.96
CA VAL A 132 -11.97 -6.96 7.01
C VAL A 132 -12.49 -6.77 5.59
N TRP A 133 -13.56 -7.50 5.23
CA TRP A 133 -14.21 -7.36 3.93
C TRP A 133 -14.83 -5.97 3.73
N ILE A 134 -15.56 -5.48 4.72
CA ILE A 134 -16.19 -4.15 4.68
C ILE A 134 -15.14 -3.05 4.52
N PHE A 135 -14.05 -3.09 5.29
CA PHE A 135 -12.95 -2.15 5.15
C PHE A 135 -12.28 -2.23 3.78
N GLY A 136 -12.09 -3.45 3.25
CA GLY A 136 -11.57 -3.64 1.89
C GLY A 136 -12.45 -3.00 0.83
N CYS A 137 -13.77 -3.17 0.93
CA CYS A 137 -14.73 -2.53 0.03
C CYS A 137 -14.72 -0.99 0.17
N ALA A 138 -14.62 -0.47 1.40
CA ALA A 138 -14.54 0.97 1.64
C ALA A 138 -13.27 1.57 1.02
N ILE A 139 -12.11 0.93 1.18
CA ILE A 139 -10.86 1.32 0.55
C ILE A 139 -11.00 1.32 -0.98
N PHE A 140 -11.62 0.28 -1.54
CA PHE A 140 -11.86 0.20 -2.98
C PHE A 140 -12.73 1.35 -3.50
N LEU A 141 -13.80 1.72 -2.79
CA LEU A 141 -14.64 2.87 -3.14
C LEU A 141 -13.85 4.19 -3.07
N CYS A 142 -12.99 4.38 -2.07
CA CYS A 142 -12.12 5.54 -1.98
C CYS A 142 -11.14 5.61 -3.17
N LEU A 143 -10.54 4.49 -3.55
CA LEU A 143 -9.66 4.41 -4.72
C LEU A 143 -10.38 4.76 -6.02
N MET A 144 -11.63 4.29 -6.19
CA MET A 144 -12.44 4.66 -7.35
C MET A 144 -12.75 6.16 -7.37
N ALA A 145 -13.08 6.74 -6.23
CA ALA A 145 -13.34 8.17 -6.11
C ALA A 145 -12.09 9.00 -6.45
N GLU A 146 -10.92 8.60 -5.95
CA GLU A 146 -9.64 9.24 -6.25
C GLU A 146 -9.32 9.20 -7.75
N ALA A 147 -9.42 8.03 -8.37
CA ALA A 147 -9.19 7.89 -9.81
C ALA A 147 -10.17 8.69 -10.67
N PHE A 148 -11.40 8.90 -10.19
CA PHE A 148 -12.40 9.71 -10.88
C PHE A 148 -12.10 11.22 -10.77
N ILE A 149 -11.64 11.67 -9.61
CA ILE A 149 -11.26 13.07 -9.36
C ILE A 149 -10.02 13.44 -10.19
N ASP A 150 -9.03 12.56 -10.25
CA ASP A 150 -7.79 12.75 -11.00
C ASP A 150 -8.07 12.98 -12.51
N ARG A 151 -9.02 12.24 -13.09
CA ARG A 151 -9.43 12.42 -14.49
C ARG A 151 -10.01 13.80 -14.80
N LYS A 152 -10.62 14.49 -13.83
CA LYS A 152 -11.17 15.82 -14.02
C LYS A 152 -10.11 16.92 -14.08
N SER A 153 -8.96 16.70 -13.48
CA SER A 153 -7.86 17.67 -13.46
C SER A 153 -6.98 17.64 -14.71
N THR A 154 -7.13 16.62 -15.55
CA THR A 154 -6.30 16.39 -16.76
C THR A 154 -6.99 16.73 -18.10
N ARG A 155 -8.18 17.36 -18.03
CA ARG A 155 -8.90 17.83 -19.22
C ARG A 155 -8.87 19.34 -19.36
#